data_c56e418ed64c3d11a7ad116891d1b811
#
_entry.id   c56e418ed64c3d11a7ad116891d1b811
#
_cell.length_a   1.000
_cell.length_b   1.000
_cell.length_c   1.000
_cell.angle_alpha   90.00
_cell.angle_beta   90.00
_cell.angle_gamma   90.00
#
_symmetry.space_group_name_H-M   'P 1'
#
loop_
_entity.id
_entity.type
_entity.pdbx_description
1 polymer ?
#
loop_
_entity_poly.entity_id
_entity_poly.type
_entity_poly.pdbx_seq_one_letter_code
_entity_poly.pdbx_strand_id
1 'polypeptide(L)'
;SSLMIEGNTLSREAVTAILDGKRVLGPARQILEVDNARRAYRLMDDLDPLSPDDLLRAHGVMMRGLIDDAGRYRAGNTGVFKEGGLIHAGAPARCIPEVMTDLFAWMTSTDLHPLTASCVFHDEFEFIHPFSDGNGRTGRLWHTLLLSHWRPALAWLPIESVIRDRQEGYYEAIARSNARGSSEAFVTFMLTVIRDALTPYATVSSARNRREQVLLFLDANPRATIKALAEHLGCSRRTAERAVAALRDSGRLAREGSARAGTWRVIADGGAGGP
;
A
#
# COMPACT_ATOMS: atom_id res chain seq x y z
N SER A 1 -5.00 -8.14 5.86
CA SER A 1 -4.80 -6.93 6.68
C SER A 1 -6.08 -6.09 6.75
N SER A 2 -6.68 -5.70 5.63
CA SER A 2 -7.91 -4.88 5.61
C SER A 2 -9.04 -5.48 6.45
N LEU A 3 -9.30 -6.77 6.31
CA LEU A 3 -10.33 -7.48 7.07
C LEU A 3 -10.06 -7.52 8.58
N MET A 4 -8.78 -7.57 8.98
CA MET A 4 -8.42 -7.55 10.40
C MET A 4 -8.69 -6.19 11.05
N ILE A 5 -8.64 -5.11 10.28
CA ILE A 5 -9.05 -3.77 10.75
C ILE A 5 -10.54 -3.77 11.10
N GLU A 6 -11.35 -4.56 10.38
CA GLU A 6 -12.79 -4.72 10.58
C GLU A 6 -13.15 -5.89 11.51
N GLY A 7 -12.19 -6.41 12.28
CA GLY A 7 -12.44 -7.43 13.29
C GLY A 7 -12.46 -8.88 12.81
N ASN A 8 -12.03 -9.17 11.57
CA ASN A 8 -11.84 -10.56 11.13
C ASN A 8 -10.66 -11.17 11.89
N THR A 9 -10.88 -12.32 12.53
CA THR A 9 -9.92 -12.97 13.45
C THR A 9 -9.22 -14.20 12.85
N LEU A 10 -9.44 -14.49 11.55
CA LEU A 10 -8.77 -15.62 10.89
C LEU A 10 -7.25 -15.41 10.89
N SER A 11 -6.51 -16.48 11.21
CA SER A 11 -5.06 -16.44 11.18
C SER A 11 -4.52 -16.21 9.76
N ARG A 12 -3.26 -15.76 9.66
CA ARG A 12 -2.60 -15.56 8.36
C ARG A 12 -2.56 -16.85 7.54
N GLU A 13 -2.32 -17.99 8.20
CA GLU A 13 -2.28 -19.32 7.58
C GLU A 13 -3.65 -19.70 7.04
N ALA A 14 -4.73 -19.45 7.80
CA ALA A 14 -6.10 -19.69 7.36
C ALA A 14 -6.45 -18.81 6.15
N VAL A 15 -6.13 -17.52 6.18
CA VAL A 15 -6.33 -16.62 5.03
C VAL A 15 -5.55 -17.11 3.81
N THR A 16 -4.27 -17.49 3.97
CA THR A 16 -3.46 -18.03 2.87
C THR A 16 -4.07 -19.29 2.29
N ALA A 17 -4.54 -20.21 3.14
CA ALA A 17 -5.21 -21.44 2.69
C ALA A 17 -6.49 -21.15 1.87
N ILE A 18 -7.30 -20.15 2.30
CA ILE A 18 -8.48 -19.72 1.53
C ILE A 18 -8.06 -19.13 0.16
N LEU A 19 -7.01 -18.31 0.14
CA LEU A 19 -6.48 -17.72 -1.11
C LEU A 19 -5.99 -18.80 -2.08
N ASP A 20 -5.43 -19.90 -1.55
CA ASP A 20 -5.00 -21.09 -2.30
C ASP A 20 -6.17 -22.01 -2.70
N GLY A 21 -7.42 -21.68 -2.35
CA GLY A 21 -8.60 -22.48 -2.65
C GLY A 21 -8.78 -23.71 -1.74
N LYS A 22 -8.05 -23.80 -0.64
CA LYS A 22 -8.14 -24.89 0.34
C LYS A 22 -9.33 -24.65 1.29
N ARG A 23 -9.90 -25.75 1.80
CA ARG A 23 -10.94 -25.68 2.83
C ARG A 23 -10.32 -25.33 4.19
N VAL A 24 -10.97 -24.39 4.88
CA VAL A 24 -10.54 -23.92 6.21
C VAL A 24 -11.70 -24.06 7.18
N LEU A 25 -11.40 -24.47 8.41
CA LEU A 25 -12.37 -24.45 9.50
C LEU A 25 -12.35 -23.05 10.15
N GLY A 26 -13.53 -22.45 10.27
CA GLY A 26 -13.67 -21.10 10.85
C GLY A 26 -15.10 -20.58 10.68
N PRO A 27 -15.42 -19.40 11.24
CA PRO A 27 -16.72 -18.77 11.08
C PRO A 27 -17.03 -18.53 9.58
N ALA A 28 -18.16 -19.06 9.10
CA ALA A 28 -18.52 -19.00 7.69
C ALA A 28 -18.54 -17.57 7.13
N ARG A 29 -19.00 -16.58 7.93
CA ARG A 29 -19.00 -15.15 7.56
C ARG A 29 -17.56 -14.65 7.33
N GLN A 30 -16.63 -14.98 8.20
CA GLN A 30 -15.22 -14.52 8.08
C GLN A 30 -14.51 -15.15 6.88
N ILE A 31 -14.80 -16.43 6.58
CA ILE A 31 -14.30 -17.10 5.37
C ILE A 31 -14.85 -16.42 4.11
N LEU A 32 -16.15 -16.11 4.10
CA LEU A 32 -16.80 -15.39 2.99
C LEU A 32 -16.19 -13.99 2.79
N GLU A 33 -15.90 -13.26 3.87
CA GLU A 33 -15.23 -11.97 3.80
C GLU A 33 -13.87 -12.06 3.11
N VAL A 34 -13.07 -13.10 3.39
CA VAL A 34 -11.77 -13.31 2.73
C VAL A 34 -11.93 -13.59 1.25
N ASP A 35 -12.88 -14.48 0.87
CA ASP A 35 -13.11 -14.80 -0.54
C ASP A 35 -13.64 -13.59 -1.32
N ASN A 36 -14.57 -12.83 -0.74
CA ASN A 36 -15.07 -11.60 -1.33
C ASN A 36 -13.98 -10.55 -1.50
N ALA A 37 -13.15 -10.31 -0.48
CA ALA A 37 -12.03 -9.40 -0.58
C ALA A 37 -11.06 -9.83 -1.70
N ARG A 38 -10.72 -11.13 -1.76
CA ARG A 38 -9.88 -11.67 -2.85
C ARG A 38 -10.46 -11.35 -4.22
N ARG A 39 -11.77 -11.52 -4.39
CA ARG A 39 -12.46 -11.23 -5.66
C ARG A 39 -12.48 -9.74 -5.98
N ALA A 40 -12.74 -8.89 -4.98
CA ALA A 40 -12.76 -7.45 -5.14
C ALA A 40 -11.38 -6.89 -5.52
N TYR A 41 -10.28 -7.38 -4.89
CA TYR A 41 -8.93 -6.98 -5.26
C TYR A 41 -8.51 -7.47 -6.66
N ARG A 42 -8.97 -8.63 -7.10
CA ARG A 42 -8.74 -9.10 -8.48
C ARG A 42 -9.51 -8.30 -9.53
N LEU A 43 -10.58 -7.64 -9.12
CA LEU A 43 -11.38 -6.81 -10.01
C LEU A 43 -10.73 -5.45 -10.29
N MET A 44 -9.72 -5.04 -9.50
CA MET A 44 -9.12 -3.71 -9.59
C MET A 44 -8.61 -3.35 -10.99
N ASP A 45 -8.08 -4.31 -11.74
CA ASP A 45 -7.57 -4.09 -13.09
C ASP A 45 -8.69 -3.74 -14.12
N ASP A 46 -9.96 -4.05 -13.77
CA ASP A 46 -11.15 -3.83 -14.59
C ASP A 46 -12.00 -2.65 -14.09
N LEU A 47 -11.52 -1.89 -13.09
CA LEU A 47 -12.25 -0.76 -12.50
C LEU A 47 -11.66 0.58 -12.93
N ASP A 48 -12.53 1.52 -13.28
CA ASP A 48 -12.17 2.93 -13.42
C ASP A 48 -12.26 3.62 -12.04
N PRO A 49 -11.13 4.14 -11.50
CA PRO A 49 -11.10 4.84 -10.22
C PRO A 49 -11.95 6.12 -10.18
N LEU A 50 -12.39 6.63 -11.34
CA LEU A 50 -13.21 7.83 -11.47
C LEU A 50 -14.68 7.52 -11.76
N SER A 51 -15.09 6.23 -11.72
CA SER A 51 -16.45 5.77 -11.98
C SER A 51 -17.21 5.46 -10.69
N PRO A 52 -18.29 6.19 -10.35
CA PRO A 52 -19.20 5.83 -9.25
C PRO A 52 -19.82 4.44 -9.42
N ASP A 53 -20.13 4.03 -10.64
CA ASP A 53 -20.73 2.73 -10.93
C ASP A 53 -19.74 1.59 -10.63
N ASP A 54 -18.46 1.79 -10.91
CA ASP A 54 -17.42 0.83 -10.58
C ASP A 54 -17.16 0.75 -9.07
N LEU A 55 -17.34 1.84 -8.33
CA LEU A 55 -17.34 1.82 -6.87
C LEU A 55 -18.49 0.93 -6.34
N LEU A 56 -19.70 1.10 -6.87
CA LEU A 56 -20.84 0.25 -6.51
C LEU A 56 -20.59 -1.20 -6.86
N ARG A 57 -20.00 -1.48 -8.03
CA ARG A 57 -19.59 -2.82 -8.46
C ARG A 57 -18.57 -3.44 -7.52
N ALA A 58 -17.54 -2.70 -7.12
CA ALA A 58 -16.51 -3.14 -6.19
C ALA A 58 -17.09 -3.47 -4.81
N HIS A 59 -17.93 -2.58 -4.27
CA HIS A 59 -18.67 -2.82 -3.02
C HIS A 59 -19.59 -4.05 -3.14
N GLY A 60 -20.32 -4.19 -4.24
CA GLY A 60 -21.19 -5.34 -4.50
C GLY A 60 -20.44 -6.68 -4.47
N VAL A 61 -19.19 -6.72 -4.97
CA VAL A 61 -18.33 -7.91 -4.89
C VAL A 61 -17.79 -8.10 -3.47
N MET A 62 -17.32 -7.02 -2.83
CA MET A 62 -16.76 -7.05 -1.48
C MET A 62 -17.75 -7.53 -0.43
N MET A 63 -19.01 -7.15 -0.57
CA MET A 63 -20.06 -7.39 0.43
C MET A 63 -21.07 -8.47 0.03
N ARG A 64 -20.82 -9.18 -1.05
CA ARG A 64 -21.74 -10.22 -1.57
C ARG A 64 -22.08 -11.28 -0.51
N GLY A 65 -23.36 -11.44 -0.21
CA GLY A 65 -23.84 -12.42 0.78
C GLY A 65 -23.52 -12.09 2.23
N LEU A 66 -22.97 -10.91 2.49
CA LEU A 66 -22.72 -10.37 3.84
C LEU A 66 -23.84 -9.42 4.27
N ILE A 67 -24.42 -8.69 3.28
CA ILE A 67 -25.53 -7.75 3.44
C ILE A 67 -26.46 -7.84 2.22
N ASP A 68 -27.72 -7.40 2.37
CA ASP A 68 -28.74 -7.50 1.32
C ASP A 68 -28.62 -6.37 0.27
N ASP A 69 -28.07 -5.22 0.64
CA ASP A 69 -27.92 -4.04 -0.20
C ASP A 69 -26.51 -3.88 -0.78
N ALA A 70 -25.77 -5.00 -0.92
CA ALA A 70 -24.44 -5.01 -1.51
C ALA A 70 -24.44 -4.38 -2.92
N GLY A 71 -23.58 -3.40 -3.16
CA GLY A 71 -23.49 -2.65 -4.42
C GLY A 71 -24.51 -1.53 -4.56
N ARG A 72 -25.14 -1.11 -3.47
CA ARG A 72 -26.09 0.01 -3.45
C ARG A 72 -25.78 0.97 -2.33
N TYR A 73 -26.01 2.24 -2.55
CA TYR A 73 -25.99 3.22 -1.48
C TYR A 73 -27.09 2.92 -0.47
N ARG A 74 -26.82 3.13 0.83
CA ARG A 74 -27.79 2.90 1.88
C ARG A 74 -29.00 3.82 1.77
N ALA A 75 -30.17 3.27 2.05
CA ALA A 75 -31.42 4.02 2.13
C ALA A 75 -31.70 4.60 3.54
N GLY A 76 -31.09 4.01 4.57
CA GLY A 76 -31.21 4.41 5.96
C GLY A 76 -30.06 5.33 6.43
N ASN A 77 -30.33 6.15 7.45
CA ASN A 77 -29.26 6.89 8.12
C ASN A 77 -28.41 5.91 8.93
N THR A 78 -27.10 6.11 8.93
CA THR A 78 -26.13 5.31 9.69
C THR A 78 -25.08 6.23 10.33
N GLY A 79 -24.26 5.65 11.18
CA GLY A 79 -23.12 6.33 11.78
C GLY A 79 -22.04 5.34 12.15
N VAL A 80 -20.84 5.86 12.37
CA VAL A 80 -19.72 5.10 12.91
C VAL A 80 -19.85 5.05 14.42
N PHE A 81 -19.95 3.84 14.98
CA PHE A 81 -20.04 3.63 16.42
C PHE A 81 -18.75 2.97 16.92
N LYS A 82 -18.30 3.37 18.12
CA LYS A 82 -17.26 2.69 18.89
C LYS A 82 -17.80 2.47 20.30
N GLU A 83 -17.13 1.61 21.09
CA GLU A 83 -17.47 1.43 22.51
C GLU A 83 -17.55 2.80 23.20
N GLY A 84 -18.77 3.21 23.57
CA GLY A 84 -19.05 4.52 24.22
C GLY A 84 -19.90 5.51 23.44
N GLY A 85 -20.27 5.25 22.17
CA GLY A 85 -21.22 6.12 21.46
C GLY A 85 -20.97 6.33 19.97
N LEU A 86 -21.77 7.21 19.40
CA LEU A 86 -21.67 7.66 18.01
C LEU A 86 -20.43 8.54 17.83
N ILE A 87 -19.47 8.10 17.02
CA ILE A 87 -18.26 8.87 16.66
C ILE A 87 -18.59 9.87 15.56
N HIS A 88 -19.37 9.42 14.55
CA HIS A 88 -19.72 10.23 13.40
C HIS A 88 -21.08 9.77 12.85
N ALA A 89 -21.97 10.71 12.55
CA ALA A 89 -23.16 10.47 11.75
C ALA A 89 -22.78 10.65 10.28
N GLY A 90 -22.90 9.60 9.49
CA GLY A 90 -22.72 9.71 8.04
C GLY A 90 -23.67 10.72 7.41
N ALA A 91 -23.42 11.11 6.16
CA ALA A 91 -24.30 12.02 5.43
C ALA A 91 -25.76 11.50 5.44
N PRO A 92 -26.79 12.38 5.45
CA PRO A 92 -28.18 11.94 5.33
C PRO A 92 -28.40 11.07 4.10
N ALA A 93 -29.08 9.93 4.26
CA ALA A 93 -29.21 8.93 3.19
C ALA A 93 -29.72 9.52 1.86
N ARG A 94 -30.66 10.47 1.92
CA ARG A 94 -31.19 11.16 0.73
C ARG A 94 -30.17 11.98 -0.06
N CYS A 95 -29.07 12.39 0.57
CA CYS A 95 -28.04 13.22 -0.07
C CYS A 95 -26.89 12.38 -0.64
N ILE A 96 -26.79 11.08 -0.31
CA ILE A 96 -25.63 10.25 -0.69
C ILE A 96 -25.38 10.24 -2.19
N PRO A 97 -26.37 10.03 -3.09
CA PRO A 97 -26.11 10.00 -4.53
C PRO A 97 -25.50 11.32 -5.03
N GLU A 98 -25.97 12.45 -4.52
CA GLU A 98 -25.49 13.80 -4.87
C GLU A 98 -24.06 14.01 -4.37
N VAL A 99 -23.80 13.85 -3.06
CA VAL A 99 -22.47 14.09 -2.48
C VAL A 99 -21.42 13.11 -3.00
N MET A 100 -21.80 11.88 -3.37
CA MET A 100 -20.87 10.96 -4.05
C MET A 100 -20.56 11.41 -5.46
N THR A 101 -21.55 11.90 -6.22
CA THR A 101 -21.33 12.50 -7.55
C THR A 101 -20.36 13.68 -7.45
N ASP A 102 -20.55 14.55 -6.48
CA ASP A 102 -19.69 15.71 -6.23
C ASP A 102 -18.27 15.29 -5.87
N LEU A 103 -18.10 14.25 -5.04
CA LEU A 103 -16.79 13.72 -4.68
C LEU A 103 -16.02 13.18 -5.91
N PHE A 104 -16.69 12.45 -6.80
CA PHE A 104 -16.08 11.97 -8.04
C PHE A 104 -15.79 13.11 -9.02
N ALA A 105 -16.68 14.09 -9.15
CA ALA A 105 -16.45 15.27 -9.96
C ALA A 105 -15.24 16.09 -9.47
N TRP A 106 -15.13 16.25 -8.14
CA TRP A 106 -13.96 16.86 -7.53
C TRP A 106 -12.69 16.05 -7.82
N MET A 107 -12.70 14.73 -7.68
CA MET A 107 -11.54 13.88 -7.95
C MET A 107 -11.07 13.97 -9.41
N THR A 108 -12.00 14.18 -10.35
CA THR A 108 -11.70 14.34 -11.77
C THR A 108 -11.07 15.70 -12.09
N SER A 109 -11.43 16.76 -11.33
CA SER A 109 -11.07 18.15 -11.65
C SER A 109 -9.99 18.73 -10.74
N THR A 110 -9.58 18.04 -9.67
CA THR A 110 -8.62 18.56 -8.69
C THR A 110 -7.20 18.66 -9.24
N ASP A 111 -6.52 19.76 -8.92
CA ASP A 111 -5.09 19.97 -9.23
C ASP A 111 -4.16 19.44 -8.13
N LEU A 112 -4.71 18.82 -7.10
CA LEU A 112 -3.89 18.23 -6.02
C LEU A 112 -3.02 17.10 -6.55
N HIS A 113 -1.83 16.98 -5.94
CA HIS A 113 -0.97 15.83 -6.23
C HIS A 113 -1.71 14.51 -5.96
N PRO A 114 -1.62 13.48 -6.82
CA PRO A 114 -2.41 12.23 -6.69
C PRO A 114 -2.32 11.53 -5.33
N LEU A 115 -1.15 11.57 -4.66
CA LEU A 115 -1.03 11.08 -3.28
C LEU A 115 -1.93 11.82 -2.31
N THR A 116 -2.04 13.12 -2.42
CA THR A 116 -2.89 13.95 -1.55
C THR A 116 -4.35 13.77 -1.92
N ALA A 117 -4.67 13.83 -3.22
CA ALA A 117 -6.03 13.67 -3.71
C ALA A 117 -6.64 12.33 -3.31
N SER A 118 -5.88 11.22 -3.41
CA SER A 118 -6.35 9.90 -2.97
C SER A 118 -6.60 9.81 -1.46
N CYS A 119 -5.81 10.52 -0.65
CA CYS A 119 -6.04 10.58 0.80
C CYS A 119 -7.28 11.43 1.13
N VAL A 120 -7.49 12.56 0.47
CA VAL A 120 -8.69 13.39 0.65
C VAL A 120 -9.94 12.63 0.21
N PHE A 121 -9.89 11.96 -0.95
CA PHE A 121 -11.01 11.12 -1.40
C PHE A 121 -11.37 10.05 -0.36
N HIS A 122 -10.37 9.39 0.22
CA HIS A 122 -10.57 8.35 1.24
C HIS A 122 -11.22 8.93 2.52
N ASP A 123 -10.76 10.10 2.99
CA ASP A 123 -11.32 10.78 4.16
C ASP A 123 -12.78 11.18 3.93
N GLU A 124 -13.07 11.85 2.81
CA GLU A 124 -14.41 12.26 2.43
C GLU A 124 -15.35 11.06 2.24
N PHE A 125 -14.87 9.98 1.65
CA PHE A 125 -15.62 8.74 1.51
C PHE A 125 -16.01 8.14 2.88
N GLU A 126 -15.06 8.10 3.83
CA GLU A 126 -15.35 7.63 5.20
C GLU A 126 -16.30 8.60 5.94
N PHE A 127 -16.19 9.91 5.67
CA PHE A 127 -17.11 10.91 6.20
C PHE A 127 -18.53 10.78 5.67
N ILE A 128 -18.71 10.63 4.36
CA ILE A 128 -20.01 10.42 3.69
C ILE A 128 -20.64 9.11 4.17
N HIS A 129 -19.83 8.07 4.32
CA HIS A 129 -20.24 6.73 4.76
C HIS A 129 -21.39 6.17 3.93
N PRO A 130 -21.18 5.96 2.61
CA PRO A 130 -22.28 5.77 1.65
C PRO A 130 -22.99 4.43 1.74
N PHE A 131 -22.44 3.43 2.42
CA PHE A 131 -22.97 2.08 2.50
C PHE A 131 -23.48 1.73 3.90
N SER A 132 -24.35 0.74 4.00
CA SER A 132 -24.86 0.22 5.28
C SER A 132 -23.78 -0.53 6.08
N ASP A 133 -22.85 -1.21 5.40
CA ASP A 133 -21.64 -1.87 5.93
C ASP A 133 -20.57 -1.92 4.82
N GLY A 134 -19.31 -2.13 5.18
CA GLY A 134 -18.21 -2.31 4.23
C GLY A 134 -17.56 -1.02 3.75
N ASN A 135 -17.88 0.14 4.32
CA ASN A 135 -17.26 1.42 3.95
C ASN A 135 -15.75 1.36 4.11
N GLY A 136 -15.21 1.00 5.27
CA GLY A 136 -13.77 0.93 5.49
C GLY A 136 -13.04 -0.03 4.53
N ARG A 137 -13.62 -1.21 4.26
CA ARG A 137 -13.06 -2.18 3.30
C ARG A 137 -13.03 -1.62 1.88
N THR A 138 -14.12 -0.96 1.47
CA THR A 138 -14.25 -0.37 0.13
C THR A 138 -13.38 0.88 0.00
N GLY A 139 -13.36 1.76 1.00
CA GLY A 139 -12.53 2.97 1.02
C GLY A 139 -11.03 2.64 0.88
N ARG A 140 -10.53 1.62 1.60
CA ARG A 140 -9.14 1.18 1.48
C ARG A 140 -8.83 0.53 0.13
N LEU A 141 -9.74 -0.28 -0.42
CA LEU A 141 -9.62 -0.80 -1.78
C LEU A 141 -9.54 0.34 -2.80
N TRP A 142 -10.45 1.32 -2.69
CA TRP A 142 -10.53 2.45 -3.62
C TRP A 142 -9.31 3.36 -3.52
N HIS A 143 -8.82 3.60 -2.29
CA HIS A 143 -7.56 4.32 -2.10
C HIS A 143 -6.39 3.62 -2.81
N THR A 144 -6.30 2.28 -2.70
CA THR A 144 -5.28 1.49 -3.39
C THR A 144 -5.46 1.58 -4.92
N LEU A 145 -6.70 1.56 -5.42
CA LEU A 145 -7.01 1.71 -6.84
C LEU A 145 -6.58 3.09 -7.37
N LEU A 146 -6.92 4.17 -6.68
CA LEU A 146 -6.50 5.54 -7.03
C LEU A 146 -4.97 5.67 -7.08
N LEU A 147 -4.27 5.13 -6.09
CA LEU A 147 -2.81 5.13 -6.06
C LEU A 147 -2.20 4.32 -7.20
N SER A 148 -2.76 3.14 -7.50
CA SER A 148 -2.27 2.26 -8.55
C SER A 148 -2.49 2.83 -9.95
N HIS A 149 -3.58 3.56 -10.14
CA HIS A 149 -3.86 4.26 -11.40
C HIS A 149 -2.80 5.33 -11.69
N TRP A 150 -2.35 6.06 -10.66
CA TRP A 150 -1.24 7.02 -10.79
C TRP A 150 0.12 6.33 -10.94
N ARG A 151 0.41 5.30 -10.13
CA ARG A 151 1.65 4.52 -10.14
C ARG A 151 1.35 3.05 -9.86
N PRO A 152 1.36 2.16 -10.88
CA PRO A 152 1.01 0.74 -10.73
C PRO A 152 1.78 0.01 -9.62
N ALA A 153 3.04 0.41 -9.35
CA ALA A 153 3.84 -0.18 -8.28
C ALA A 153 3.23 0.03 -6.88
N LEU A 154 2.39 1.06 -6.68
CA LEU A 154 1.76 1.34 -5.39
C LEU A 154 0.66 0.34 -5.02
N ALA A 155 0.11 -0.42 -5.99
CA ALA A 155 -0.83 -1.51 -5.73
C ALA A 155 -0.23 -2.61 -4.82
N TRP A 156 1.09 -2.75 -4.81
CA TRP A 156 1.79 -3.79 -4.06
C TRP A 156 2.28 -3.33 -2.67
N LEU A 157 2.05 -2.07 -2.31
CA LEU A 157 2.44 -1.57 -1.00
C LEU A 157 1.55 -2.15 0.10
N PRO A 158 2.13 -2.58 1.22
CA PRO A 158 1.37 -3.12 2.35
C PRO A 158 0.71 -2.02 3.20
N ILE A 159 0.07 -1.03 2.57
CA ILE A 159 -0.56 0.15 3.22
C ILE A 159 -1.51 -0.30 4.32
N GLU A 160 -2.39 -1.25 4.02
CA GLU A 160 -3.36 -1.76 5.00
C GLU A 160 -2.72 -2.49 6.18
N SER A 161 -1.53 -3.08 5.99
CA SER A 161 -0.80 -3.69 7.10
C SER A 161 -0.28 -2.62 8.05
N VAL A 162 0.23 -1.51 7.51
CA VAL A 162 0.68 -0.36 8.31
C VAL A 162 -0.50 0.32 9.01
N ILE A 163 -1.66 0.46 8.34
CA ILE A 163 -2.90 0.98 8.95
C ILE A 163 -3.32 0.08 10.11
N ARG A 164 -3.36 -1.24 9.91
CA ARG A 164 -3.72 -2.21 10.96
C ARG A 164 -2.80 -2.08 12.17
N ASP A 165 -1.49 -1.98 11.96
CA ASP A 165 -0.51 -1.86 13.05
C ASP A 165 -0.62 -0.52 13.78
N ARG A 166 -1.35 0.46 13.21
CA ARG A 166 -1.64 1.79 13.77
C ARG A 166 -3.14 2.10 13.78
N GLN A 167 -3.96 1.09 13.99
CA GLN A 167 -5.41 1.17 13.85
C GLN A 167 -6.05 2.27 14.71
N GLU A 168 -5.57 2.46 15.93
CA GLU A 168 -6.03 3.53 16.81
C GLU A 168 -5.78 4.91 16.20
N GLY A 169 -4.56 5.18 15.74
CA GLY A 169 -4.20 6.42 15.05
C GLY A 169 -4.99 6.67 13.76
N TYR A 170 -5.37 5.60 13.04
CA TYR A 170 -6.24 5.70 11.86
C TYR A 170 -7.63 6.23 12.23
N TYR A 171 -8.26 5.66 13.24
CA TYR A 171 -9.57 6.14 13.70
C TYR A 171 -9.51 7.51 14.37
N GLU A 172 -8.43 7.82 15.09
CA GLU A 172 -8.21 9.17 15.63
C GLU A 172 -8.06 10.21 14.52
N ALA A 173 -7.36 9.89 13.43
CA ALA A 173 -7.20 10.80 12.30
C ALA A 173 -8.54 11.09 11.63
N ILE A 174 -9.40 10.08 11.40
CA ILE A 174 -10.77 10.25 10.90
C ILE A 174 -11.59 11.14 11.86
N ALA A 175 -11.58 10.83 13.15
CA ALA A 175 -12.34 11.59 14.14
C ALA A 175 -11.89 13.06 14.20
N ARG A 176 -10.59 13.33 14.10
CA ARG A 176 -10.03 14.69 14.10
C ARG A 176 -10.37 15.45 12.82
N SER A 177 -10.34 14.80 11.65
CA SER A 177 -10.77 15.39 10.38
C SER A 177 -12.24 15.79 10.48
N ASN A 178 -13.10 14.88 10.91
CA ASN A 178 -14.54 15.11 11.07
C ASN A 178 -14.84 16.28 12.03
N ALA A 179 -14.16 16.33 13.19
CA ALA A 179 -14.36 17.37 14.19
C ALA A 179 -13.92 18.76 13.72
N ARG A 180 -12.98 18.85 12.79
CA ARG A 180 -12.43 20.09 12.26
C ARG A 180 -13.04 20.52 10.93
N GLY A 181 -13.81 19.65 10.26
CA GLY A 181 -14.26 19.84 8.89
C GLY A 181 -13.10 20.03 7.91
N SER A 182 -12.00 19.27 8.10
CA SER A 182 -10.79 19.38 7.31
C SER A 182 -10.05 18.04 7.22
N SER A 183 -9.73 17.60 6.04
CA SER A 183 -9.00 16.34 5.80
C SER A 183 -7.51 16.36 6.20
N GLU A 184 -6.99 17.48 6.72
CA GLU A 184 -5.56 17.66 7.03
C GLU A 184 -5.00 16.55 7.95
N ALA A 185 -5.73 16.22 9.02
CA ALA A 185 -5.28 15.23 9.99
C ALA A 185 -5.19 13.83 9.36
N PHE A 186 -6.19 13.45 8.58
CA PHE A 186 -6.21 12.15 7.90
C PHE A 186 -5.18 12.08 6.76
N VAL A 187 -5.07 13.11 5.95
CA VAL A 187 -4.05 13.22 4.89
C VAL A 187 -2.65 13.06 5.47
N THR A 188 -2.33 13.79 6.55
CA THR A 188 -1.03 13.70 7.23
C THR A 188 -0.75 12.29 7.73
N PHE A 189 -1.74 11.63 8.34
CA PHE A 189 -1.63 10.26 8.79
C PHE A 189 -1.37 9.31 7.61
N MET A 190 -2.18 9.36 6.56
CA MET A 190 -2.07 8.47 5.40
C MET A 190 -0.77 8.67 4.61
N LEU A 191 -0.30 9.91 4.43
CA LEU A 191 1.01 10.16 3.81
C LEU A 191 2.14 9.55 4.64
N THR A 192 2.03 9.57 5.97
CA THR A 192 2.99 8.89 6.86
C THR A 192 2.93 7.37 6.69
N VAL A 193 1.73 6.80 6.60
CA VAL A 193 1.51 5.36 6.33
C VAL A 193 2.12 4.95 4.99
N ILE A 194 1.86 5.71 3.92
CA ILE A 194 2.42 5.44 2.58
C ILE A 194 3.95 5.53 2.60
N ARG A 195 4.53 6.56 3.22
CA ARG A 195 5.99 6.70 3.38
C ARG A 195 6.58 5.48 4.09
N ASP A 196 5.99 5.04 5.17
CA ASP A 196 6.50 3.94 5.99
C ASP A 196 6.33 2.60 5.27
N ALA A 197 5.25 2.43 4.49
CA ALA A 197 5.07 1.28 3.60
C ALA A 197 6.12 1.24 2.47
N LEU A 198 6.57 2.40 1.96
CA LEU A 198 7.60 2.52 0.92
C LEU A 198 9.02 2.32 1.45
N THR A 199 9.29 2.66 2.73
CA THR A 199 10.64 2.70 3.29
C THR A 199 11.45 1.40 3.10
N PRO A 200 10.89 0.18 3.33
CA PRO A 200 11.64 -1.07 3.10
C PRO A 200 12.09 -1.24 1.65
N TYR A 201 11.27 -0.83 0.69
CA TYR A 201 11.56 -0.97 -0.75
C TYR A 201 12.57 0.08 -1.22
N ALA A 202 12.49 1.31 -0.71
CA ALA A 202 13.45 2.37 -1.03
C ALA A 202 14.87 2.01 -0.55
N THR A 203 15.02 1.40 0.63
CA THR A 203 16.31 0.95 1.15
C THR A 203 16.89 -0.20 0.33
N VAL A 204 16.06 -1.17 -0.09
CA VAL A 204 16.49 -2.28 -0.94
C VAL A 204 16.91 -1.76 -2.33
N SER A 205 16.11 -0.89 -2.95
CA SER A 205 16.42 -0.30 -4.25
C SER A 205 17.70 0.53 -4.22
N SER A 206 17.89 1.36 -3.20
CA SER A 206 19.11 2.18 -3.05
C SER A 206 20.37 1.33 -2.82
N ALA A 207 20.26 0.24 -2.06
CA ALA A 207 21.37 -0.69 -1.83
C ALA A 207 21.70 -1.48 -3.12
N ARG A 208 20.70 -1.90 -3.89
CA ARG A 208 20.89 -2.60 -5.19
C ARG A 208 21.52 -1.66 -6.20
N ASN A 209 21.00 -0.46 -6.36
CA ASN A 209 21.57 0.54 -7.27
C ASN A 209 23.01 0.89 -6.90
N ARG A 210 23.31 1.03 -5.60
CA ARG A 210 24.68 1.29 -5.13
C ARG A 210 25.62 0.13 -5.43
N ARG A 211 25.18 -1.13 -5.31
CA ARG A 211 26.00 -2.30 -5.67
C ARG A 211 26.30 -2.32 -7.17
N GLU A 212 25.35 -2.00 -8.02
CA GLU A 212 25.56 -1.90 -9.47
C GLU A 212 26.52 -0.77 -9.82
N GLN A 213 26.40 0.40 -9.19
CA GLN A 213 27.33 1.50 -9.36
C GLN A 213 28.75 1.14 -8.91
N VAL A 214 28.91 0.39 -7.81
CA VAL A 214 30.22 -0.13 -7.35
C VAL A 214 30.83 -1.05 -8.42
N LEU A 215 30.05 -1.99 -8.97
CA LEU A 215 30.52 -2.91 -10.01
C LEU A 215 30.96 -2.15 -11.26
N LEU A 216 30.14 -1.24 -11.78
CA LEU A 216 30.45 -0.42 -12.95
C LEU A 216 31.71 0.42 -12.75
N PHE A 217 31.84 1.06 -11.59
CA PHE A 217 33.00 1.89 -11.29
C PHE A 217 34.30 1.07 -11.19
N LEU A 218 34.26 -0.09 -10.49
CA LEU A 218 35.43 -0.92 -10.27
C LEU A 218 35.82 -1.73 -11.53
N ASP A 219 34.88 -2.03 -12.41
CA ASP A 219 35.14 -2.62 -13.72
C ASP A 219 35.90 -1.64 -14.63
N ALA A 220 35.44 -0.37 -14.66
CA ALA A 220 36.11 0.69 -15.39
C ALA A 220 37.43 1.13 -14.73
N ASN A 221 37.59 0.95 -13.42
CA ASN A 221 38.75 1.38 -12.64
C ASN A 221 39.28 0.27 -11.73
N PRO A 222 39.90 -0.81 -12.26
CA PRO A 222 40.26 -1.99 -11.47
C PRO A 222 41.29 -1.73 -10.35
N ARG A 223 42.02 -0.62 -10.40
CA ARG A 223 43.01 -0.23 -9.38
C ARG A 223 42.50 0.82 -8.40
N ALA A 224 41.21 1.18 -8.48
CA ALA A 224 40.64 2.21 -7.63
C ALA A 224 40.70 1.85 -6.14
N THR A 225 40.94 2.86 -5.31
CA THR A 225 40.88 2.72 -3.86
C THR A 225 39.45 2.85 -3.35
N ILE A 226 39.19 2.34 -2.15
CA ILE A 226 37.88 2.54 -1.48
C ILE A 226 37.58 4.04 -1.27
N LYS A 227 38.60 4.88 -1.10
CA LYS A 227 38.41 6.31 -1.00
C LYS A 227 37.90 6.92 -2.29
N ALA A 228 38.51 6.59 -3.43
CA ALA A 228 38.07 7.03 -4.76
C ALA A 228 36.65 6.53 -5.08
N LEU A 229 36.33 5.29 -4.72
CA LEU A 229 34.99 4.73 -4.86
C LEU A 229 33.97 5.52 -4.00
N ALA A 230 34.30 5.82 -2.75
CA ALA A 230 33.41 6.56 -1.86
C ALA A 230 33.14 8.00 -2.37
N GLU A 231 34.17 8.67 -2.90
CA GLU A 231 34.05 9.97 -3.54
C GLU A 231 33.16 9.92 -4.79
N HIS A 232 33.37 8.93 -5.66
CA HIS A 232 32.54 8.72 -6.86
C HIS A 232 31.07 8.47 -6.50
N LEU A 233 30.78 7.67 -5.47
CA LEU A 233 29.43 7.34 -5.02
C LEU A 233 28.78 8.41 -4.13
N GLY A 234 29.48 9.50 -3.79
CA GLY A 234 28.99 10.53 -2.89
C GLY A 234 28.61 10.00 -1.50
N CYS A 235 29.34 9.00 -0.99
CA CYS A 235 29.02 8.35 0.28
C CYS A 235 30.21 8.25 1.23
N SER A 236 29.94 7.90 2.50
CA SER A 236 31.01 7.67 3.46
C SER A 236 31.88 6.46 3.08
N ARG A 237 33.16 6.49 3.44
CA ARG A 237 34.09 5.37 3.26
C ARG A 237 33.54 4.06 3.84
N ARG A 238 32.92 4.11 5.03
CA ARG A 238 32.29 2.96 5.69
C ARG A 238 31.15 2.36 4.84
N THR A 239 30.39 3.23 4.18
CA THR A 239 29.30 2.79 3.28
C THR A 239 29.86 2.08 2.03
N ALA A 240 30.93 2.62 1.43
CA ALA A 240 31.60 1.99 0.30
C ALA A 240 32.24 0.65 0.69
N GLU A 241 32.91 0.57 1.84
CA GLU A 241 33.50 -0.68 2.38
C GLU A 241 32.43 -1.77 2.57
N ARG A 242 31.25 -1.43 3.14
CA ARG A 242 30.13 -2.37 3.31
C ARG A 242 29.57 -2.87 1.97
N ALA A 243 29.45 -1.99 0.98
CA ALA A 243 28.97 -2.37 -0.34
C ALA A 243 29.94 -3.33 -1.05
N VAL A 244 31.25 -3.04 -0.97
CA VAL A 244 32.32 -3.91 -1.50
C VAL A 244 32.34 -5.26 -0.78
N ALA A 245 32.24 -5.28 0.56
CA ALA A 245 32.18 -6.53 1.33
C ALA A 245 31.02 -7.40 0.89
N ALA A 246 29.80 -6.83 0.80
CA ALA A 246 28.62 -7.56 0.38
C ALA A 246 28.72 -8.12 -1.05
N LEU A 247 29.41 -7.42 -1.97
CA LEU A 247 29.66 -7.92 -3.33
C LEU A 247 30.71 -9.03 -3.36
N ARG A 248 31.71 -8.98 -2.47
CA ARG A 248 32.68 -10.06 -2.31
C ARG A 248 32.02 -11.31 -1.73
N ASP A 249 31.22 -11.14 -0.68
CA ASP A 249 30.49 -12.24 0.00
C ASP A 249 29.53 -12.95 -0.96
N SER A 250 28.91 -12.18 -1.90
CA SER A 250 28.05 -12.74 -2.95
C SER A 250 28.81 -13.29 -4.18
N GLY A 251 30.14 -13.27 -4.18
CA GLY A 251 30.97 -13.76 -5.30
C GLY A 251 30.95 -12.87 -6.55
N ARG A 252 30.33 -11.68 -6.51
CA ARG A 252 30.21 -10.74 -7.63
C ARG A 252 31.45 -9.87 -7.83
N LEU A 253 32.34 -9.80 -6.84
CA LEU A 253 33.56 -8.99 -6.86
C LEU A 253 34.71 -9.76 -6.20
N ALA A 254 35.87 -9.82 -6.84
CA ALA A 254 37.08 -10.38 -6.29
C ALA A 254 38.17 -9.32 -6.26
N ARG A 255 39.16 -9.50 -5.39
CA ARG A 255 40.36 -8.71 -5.40
C ARG A 255 41.56 -9.65 -5.66
N GLU A 256 42.28 -9.41 -6.71
CA GLU A 256 43.48 -10.15 -7.10
C GLU A 256 44.73 -9.39 -6.69
N GLY A 257 45.69 -10.07 -6.05
CA GLY A 257 46.95 -9.49 -5.61
C GLY A 257 46.94 -8.98 -4.16
N SER A 258 47.95 -8.18 -3.81
CA SER A 258 48.13 -7.69 -2.43
C SER A 258 47.15 -6.59 -2.04
N ALA A 259 46.96 -6.35 -0.73
CA ALA A 259 46.10 -5.31 -0.21
C ALA A 259 46.49 -3.87 -0.70
N ARG A 260 47.73 -3.64 -1.05
CA ARG A 260 48.23 -2.32 -1.50
C ARG A 260 48.27 -2.18 -3.03
N ALA A 261 48.50 -3.26 -3.78
CA ALA A 261 48.72 -3.25 -5.24
C ALA A 261 47.73 -4.16 -6.01
N GLY A 262 46.75 -4.70 -5.34
CA GLY A 262 45.78 -5.60 -5.98
C GLY A 262 44.75 -4.87 -6.84
N THR A 263 44.21 -5.59 -7.81
CA THR A 263 43.19 -5.14 -8.74
C THR A 263 41.81 -5.74 -8.40
N TRP A 264 40.76 -4.98 -8.64
CA TRP A 264 39.40 -5.48 -8.55
C TRP A 264 39.03 -6.24 -9.83
N ARG A 265 38.34 -7.34 -9.67
CA ARG A 265 37.76 -8.10 -10.77
C ARG A 265 36.28 -8.27 -10.54
N VAL A 266 35.48 -7.73 -11.46
CA VAL A 266 34.03 -7.95 -11.49
C VAL A 266 33.77 -9.32 -12.07
N ILE A 267 32.92 -10.09 -11.38
CA ILE A 267 32.50 -11.43 -11.79
C ILE A 267 31.09 -11.32 -12.31
N ALA A 268 30.88 -11.58 -13.60
CA ALA A 268 29.57 -11.65 -14.21
C ALA A 268 28.70 -12.70 -13.51
N ASP A 269 27.40 -12.43 -13.37
CA ASP A 269 26.46 -13.46 -12.95
C ASP A 269 26.56 -14.62 -13.94
N GLY A 270 27.07 -15.74 -13.49
CA GLY A 270 27.00 -16.96 -14.26
C GLY A 270 25.53 -17.29 -14.45
N GLY A 271 25.00 -17.02 -15.64
CA GLY A 271 23.67 -17.46 -16.01
C GLY A 271 23.57 -18.93 -15.69
N ALA A 272 22.73 -19.33 -14.78
CA ALA A 272 22.28 -20.68 -14.58
C ALA A 272 21.54 -21.10 -15.86
N GLY A 273 22.33 -21.49 -16.87
CA GLY A 273 21.87 -22.35 -17.94
C GLY A 273 21.71 -23.75 -17.33
N GLY A 274 20.52 -24.06 -16.89
CA GLY A 274 20.13 -25.44 -16.65
C GLY A 274 19.63 -26.04 -17.96
N PRO A 275 19.89 -27.32 -18.19
CA PRO A 275 19.44 -28.06 -19.38
C PRO A 275 17.91 -28.16 -19.45
#